data_0480bc2299023226ff9494198f670e37
#
_entry.id   0480bc2299023226ff9494198f670e37
#
_cell.length_a   1.000
_cell.length_b   1.000
_cell.length_c   1.000
_cell.angle_alpha   90.00
_cell.angle_beta   90.00
_cell.angle_gamma   90.00
#
_symmetry.space_group_name_H-M   'P 1'
#
loop_
_entity.id
_entity.type
_entity.pdbx_description
1 polymer ?
#
loop_
_entity_poly.entity_id
_entity_poly.type
_entity_poly.pdbx_seq_one_letter_code
_entity_poly.pdbx_strand_id
1 'polypeptide(L)'
;MNWFDEFLGSPVIVMALIVILAVVLLAFIVVTFRYRRQQRDILRQEEIDREVARRRRIRVSDKTEVFERDNYTCQICGISRDYLDSLCEGLGDYLLLEADHIRSVSQGGTGKDIDNLQCLCWRCNRKKGGGRTNEQVRDMIDYGIEYLYRNQDF
;
A
#
# COMPACT_ATOMS: atom_id res chain seq x y z
N MET A 1 28.45 -43.50 54.33
CA MET A 1 28.89 -42.90 53.09
C MET A 1 27.69 -43.03 52.16
N ASN A 2 27.05 -41.93 51.79
CA ASN A 2 25.76 -42.00 51.08
C ASN A 2 26.01 -42.27 49.58
N TRP A 3 25.36 -43.32 49.09
CA TRP A 3 25.29 -43.69 47.67
C TRP A 3 25.08 -42.48 46.74
N PHE A 4 24.39 -41.42 47.18
CA PHE A 4 24.10 -40.18 46.45
C PHE A 4 25.36 -39.33 46.22
N ASP A 5 26.29 -39.30 47.17
CA ASP A 5 27.53 -38.50 47.06
C ASP A 5 28.54 -39.12 46.08
N GLU A 6 28.55 -40.47 46.02
CA GLU A 6 29.40 -41.24 45.09
C GLU A 6 28.86 -41.16 43.64
N PHE A 7 27.56 -41.07 43.47
CA PHE A 7 26.88 -40.95 42.18
C PHE A 7 27.10 -39.54 41.58
N LEU A 8 26.89 -38.47 42.37
CA LEU A 8 27.06 -37.09 41.93
C LEU A 8 28.55 -36.72 41.77
N GLY A 9 29.47 -37.39 42.41
CA GLY A 9 30.92 -37.19 42.28
C GLY A 9 31.57 -37.88 41.09
N SER A 10 30.79 -38.69 40.33
CA SER A 10 31.33 -39.35 39.14
C SER A 10 31.71 -38.34 38.06
N PRO A 11 32.97 -38.35 37.57
CA PRO A 11 33.45 -37.41 36.55
C PRO A 11 32.63 -37.49 35.26
N VAL A 12 32.02 -38.63 34.95
CA VAL A 12 31.16 -38.84 33.78
C VAL A 12 29.85 -38.03 33.90
N ILE A 13 29.24 -38.02 35.09
CA ILE A 13 27.97 -37.29 35.35
C ILE A 13 28.24 -35.79 35.32
N VAL A 14 29.33 -35.31 35.92
CA VAL A 14 29.74 -33.91 35.90
C VAL A 14 29.95 -33.43 34.44
N MET A 15 30.66 -34.20 33.64
CA MET A 15 30.89 -33.92 32.23
C MET A 15 29.58 -33.89 31.43
N ALA A 16 28.67 -34.83 31.64
CA ALA A 16 27.36 -34.88 31.01
C ALA A 16 26.53 -33.60 31.33
N LEU A 17 26.50 -33.18 32.61
CA LEU A 17 25.81 -31.99 33.04
C LEU A 17 26.40 -30.71 32.39
N ILE A 18 27.74 -30.61 32.27
CA ILE A 18 28.40 -29.47 31.59
C ILE A 18 28.01 -29.43 30.12
N VAL A 19 27.97 -30.56 29.43
CA VAL A 19 27.58 -30.64 28.00
C VAL A 19 26.11 -30.25 27.86
N ILE A 20 25.21 -30.74 28.70
CA ILE A 20 23.79 -30.35 28.67
C ILE A 20 23.62 -28.83 28.88
N LEU A 21 24.32 -28.27 29.89
CA LEU A 21 24.28 -26.83 30.15
C LEU A 21 24.78 -26.04 28.97
N ALA A 22 25.88 -26.45 28.34
CA ALA A 22 26.42 -25.78 27.15
C ALA A 22 25.43 -25.82 25.98
N VAL A 23 24.75 -26.95 25.74
CA VAL A 23 23.72 -27.08 24.70
C VAL A 23 22.53 -26.15 24.98
N VAL A 24 22.06 -26.11 26.22
CA VAL A 24 20.95 -25.23 26.64
C VAL A 24 21.32 -23.76 26.46
N LEU A 25 22.54 -23.36 26.87
CA LEU A 25 23.03 -21.97 26.67
C LEU A 25 23.13 -21.63 25.18
N LEU A 26 23.66 -22.53 24.36
CA LEU A 26 23.74 -22.31 22.91
C LEU A 26 22.35 -22.17 22.29
N ALA A 27 21.41 -23.04 22.66
CA ALA A 27 20.03 -22.93 22.19
C ALA A 27 19.37 -21.60 22.60
N PHE A 28 19.58 -21.16 23.84
CA PHE A 28 19.11 -19.88 24.33
C PHE A 28 19.69 -18.70 23.53
N ILE A 29 21.01 -18.73 23.24
CA ILE A 29 21.67 -17.70 22.42
C ILE A 29 21.06 -17.67 21.01
N VAL A 30 20.86 -18.82 20.39
CA VAL A 30 20.26 -18.92 19.04
C VAL A 30 18.83 -18.36 19.03
N VAL A 31 18.01 -18.74 20.01
CA VAL A 31 16.63 -18.26 20.13
C VAL A 31 16.59 -16.75 20.34
N THR A 32 17.41 -16.22 21.24
CA THR A 32 17.47 -14.76 21.48
C THR A 32 17.96 -13.99 20.27
N PHE A 33 18.93 -14.53 19.54
CA PHE A 33 19.42 -13.91 18.30
C PHE A 33 18.34 -13.89 17.21
N ARG A 34 17.62 -15.02 17.01
CA ARG A 34 16.48 -15.11 16.07
C ARG A 34 15.37 -14.13 16.44
N TYR A 35 15.01 -14.07 17.72
CA TYR A 35 14.00 -13.14 18.22
C TYR A 35 14.39 -11.68 17.96
N ARG A 36 15.63 -11.28 18.27
CA ARG A 36 16.14 -9.93 18.01
C ARG A 36 16.18 -9.60 16.52
N ARG A 37 16.48 -10.57 15.66
CA ARG A 37 16.45 -10.39 14.20
C ARG A 37 15.03 -10.13 13.74
N GLN A 38 14.09 -10.95 14.15
CA GLN A 38 12.67 -10.81 13.81
C GLN A 38 12.10 -9.44 14.24
N GLN A 39 12.42 -8.99 15.45
CA GLN A 39 12.01 -7.66 15.94
C GLN A 39 12.57 -6.52 15.05
N ARG A 40 13.82 -6.61 14.63
CA ARG A 40 14.40 -5.61 13.72
C ARG A 40 13.73 -5.60 12.35
N ASP A 41 13.38 -6.77 11.82
CA ASP A 41 12.73 -6.88 10.52
C ASP A 41 11.30 -6.27 10.59
N ILE A 42 10.56 -6.49 11.68
CA ILE A 42 9.25 -5.87 11.93
C ILE A 42 9.36 -4.34 11.99
N LEU A 43 10.27 -3.81 12.80
CA LEU A 43 10.47 -2.36 12.94
C LEU A 43 10.85 -1.71 11.60
N ARG A 44 11.71 -2.37 10.82
CA ARG A 44 12.11 -1.90 9.49
C ARG A 44 10.91 -1.88 8.52
N GLN A 45 10.05 -2.91 8.58
CA GLN A 45 8.84 -2.95 7.75
C GLN A 45 7.87 -1.83 8.11
N GLU A 46 7.64 -1.58 9.41
CA GLU A 46 6.81 -0.46 9.87
C GLU A 46 7.33 0.91 9.41
N GLU A 47 8.64 1.10 9.41
CA GLU A 47 9.26 2.35 8.93
C GLU A 47 9.03 2.54 7.43
N ILE A 48 9.20 1.48 6.63
CA ILE A 48 8.90 1.48 5.20
C ILE A 48 7.42 1.82 4.96
N ASP A 49 6.51 1.18 5.70
CA ASP A 49 5.06 1.39 5.56
C ASP A 49 4.66 2.82 5.92
N ARG A 50 5.26 3.41 6.98
CA ARG A 50 5.07 4.84 7.34
C ARG A 50 5.56 5.77 6.24
N GLU A 51 6.72 5.50 5.65
CA GLU A 51 7.26 6.32 4.56
C GLU A 51 6.38 6.22 3.30
N VAL A 52 5.90 5.03 2.93
CA VAL A 52 4.95 4.83 1.84
C VAL A 52 3.64 5.57 2.11
N ALA A 53 3.10 5.48 3.32
CA ALA A 53 1.89 6.20 3.72
C ALA A 53 2.08 7.73 3.62
N ARG A 54 3.26 8.24 4.05
CA ARG A 54 3.60 9.66 3.94
C ARG A 54 3.69 10.13 2.48
N ARG A 55 4.23 9.32 1.58
CA ARG A 55 4.31 9.63 0.14
C ARG A 55 2.96 9.63 -0.55
N ARG A 56 2.02 8.80 -0.09
CA ARG A 56 0.65 8.74 -0.62
C ARG A 56 -0.21 9.94 -0.24
N ARG A 57 0.16 10.66 0.83
CA ARG A 57 -0.66 11.74 1.36
C ARG A 57 -0.60 12.96 0.45
N ILE A 58 -1.75 13.33 -0.13
CA ILE A 58 -1.97 14.55 -0.88
C ILE A 58 -2.56 15.59 0.09
N ARG A 59 -1.98 16.80 0.14
CA ARG A 59 -2.50 17.89 0.98
C ARG A 59 -3.84 18.40 0.43
N VAL A 60 -4.67 18.96 1.30
CA VAL A 60 -5.97 19.52 0.90
C VAL A 60 -5.79 20.68 -0.08
N SER A 61 -4.81 21.57 0.18
CA SER A 61 -4.46 22.66 -0.73
C SER A 61 -4.11 22.19 -2.14
N ASP A 62 -3.31 21.12 -2.23
CA ASP A 62 -2.87 20.55 -3.50
C ASP A 62 -4.05 19.92 -4.27
N LYS A 63 -5.04 19.36 -3.56
CA LYS A 63 -6.27 18.86 -4.19
C LYS A 63 -7.09 19.98 -4.83
N THR A 64 -7.28 21.09 -4.12
CA THR A 64 -8.02 22.25 -4.63
C THR A 64 -7.36 22.79 -5.88
N GLU A 65 -6.03 23.00 -5.85
CA GLU A 65 -5.25 23.49 -6.99
C GLU A 65 -5.35 22.54 -8.20
N VAL A 66 -5.30 21.21 -7.97
CA VAL A 66 -5.47 20.20 -9.04
C VAL A 66 -6.87 20.28 -9.64
N PHE A 67 -7.92 20.43 -8.81
CA PHE A 67 -9.29 20.51 -9.31
C PHE A 67 -9.52 21.79 -10.13
N GLU A 68 -9.00 22.93 -9.67
CA GLU A 68 -9.08 24.20 -10.39
C GLU A 68 -8.31 24.14 -11.71
N ARG A 69 -7.05 23.67 -11.70
CA ARG A 69 -6.22 23.49 -12.90
C ARG A 69 -6.91 22.60 -13.95
N ASP A 70 -7.53 21.51 -13.50
CA ASP A 70 -8.18 20.52 -14.36
C ASP A 70 -9.67 20.87 -14.65
N ASN A 71 -10.11 22.09 -14.28
CA ASN A 71 -11.48 22.60 -14.47
C ASN A 71 -12.54 21.63 -13.97
N TYR A 72 -12.31 21.01 -12.80
CA TYR A 72 -13.22 20.01 -12.20
C TYR A 72 -13.62 18.90 -13.20
N THR A 73 -12.69 18.51 -14.08
CA THR A 73 -12.87 17.56 -15.17
C THR A 73 -12.05 16.29 -14.93
N CYS A 74 -12.65 15.13 -15.11
CA CYS A 74 -11.93 13.86 -15.04
C CYS A 74 -10.95 13.73 -16.23
N GLN A 75 -9.65 13.62 -15.96
CA GLN A 75 -8.60 13.55 -16.98
C GLN A 75 -8.56 12.21 -17.76
N ILE A 76 -9.41 11.25 -17.41
CA ILE A 76 -9.54 9.97 -18.13
C ILE A 76 -10.77 9.96 -19.02
N CYS A 77 -11.98 10.17 -18.49
CA CYS A 77 -13.23 10.03 -19.25
C CYS A 77 -13.86 11.36 -19.66
N GLY A 78 -13.26 12.51 -19.27
CA GLY A 78 -13.72 13.82 -19.67
C GLY A 78 -15.00 14.34 -19.01
N ILE A 79 -15.62 13.58 -18.10
CA ILE A 79 -16.80 14.08 -17.38
C ILE A 79 -16.41 15.25 -16.49
N SER A 80 -17.17 16.35 -16.54
CA SER A 80 -16.95 17.57 -15.74
C SER A 80 -18.20 17.95 -14.97
N ARG A 81 -18.02 18.80 -13.94
CA ARG A 81 -19.15 19.41 -13.23
C ARG A 81 -20.00 20.26 -14.17
N ASP A 82 -19.39 21.10 -14.97
CA ASP A 82 -20.07 21.99 -15.92
C ASP A 82 -20.91 21.20 -16.93
N TYR A 83 -20.39 20.06 -17.43
CA TYR A 83 -21.15 19.19 -18.31
C TYR A 83 -22.41 18.66 -17.62
N LEU A 84 -22.30 18.18 -16.38
CA LEU A 84 -23.48 17.69 -15.63
C LEU A 84 -24.47 18.80 -15.31
N ASP A 85 -24.00 20.00 -14.95
CA ASP A 85 -24.86 21.15 -14.68
C ASP A 85 -25.56 21.64 -15.95
N SER A 86 -24.97 21.47 -17.12
CA SER A 86 -25.63 21.73 -18.41
C SER A 86 -26.81 20.80 -18.72
N LEU A 87 -26.80 19.60 -18.14
CA LEU A 87 -27.89 18.64 -18.25
C LEU A 87 -29.01 18.91 -17.24
N CYS A 88 -28.65 19.26 -16.02
CA CYS A 88 -29.56 19.62 -14.94
C CYS A 88 -28.82 20.46 -13.90
N GLU A 89 -29.34 21.62 -13.56
CA GLU A 89 -28.76 22.54 -12.58
C GLU A 89 -28.53 21.82 -11.24
N GLY A 90 -27.31 21.93 -10.69
CA GLY A 90 -26.86 21.30 -9.45
C GLY A 90 -26.46 19.84 -9.58
N LEU A 91 -26.56 19.23 -10.77
CA LEU A 91 -26.13 17.84 -10.97
C LEU A 91 -24.62 17.67 -10.83
N GLY A 92 -23.83 18.67 -11.15
CA GLY A 92 -22.36 18.68 -11.00
C GLY A 92 -21.90 18.49 -9.55
N ASP A 93 -22.69 18.88 -8.57
CA ASP A 93 -22.37 18.72 -7.15
C ASP A 93 -22.33 17.25 -6.72
N TYR A 94 -23.05 16.38 -7.43
CA TYR A 94 -23.03 14.94 -7.19
C TYR A 94 -21.84 14.23 -7.84
N LEU A 95 -21.04 14.92 -8.67
CA LEU A 95 -19.83 14.34 -9.26
C LEU A 95 -18.73 14.24 -8.20
N LEU A 96 -18.48 13.02 -7.75
CA LEU A 96 -17.38 12.73 -6.83
C LEU A 96 -16.04 12.78 -7.58
N LEU A 97 -15.27 13.84 -7.32
CA LEU A 97 -13.93 14.03 -7.86
C LEU A 97 -12.88 13.72 -6.79
N GLU A 98 -11.80 13.08 -7.21
CA GLU A 98 -10.68 12.69 -6.37
C GLU A 98 -9.37 13.14 -7.03
N ALA A 99 -8.43 13.68 -6.25
CA ALA A 99 -7.07 13.91 -6.72
C ALA A 99 -6.31 12.58 -6.65
N ASP A 100 -5.71 12.18 -7.76
CA ASP A 100 -4.97 10.94 -7.90
C ASP A 100 -3.58 11.18 -8.51
N HIS A 101 -2.63 10.28 -8.25
CA HIS A 101 -1.30 10.34 -8.82
C HIS A 101 -1.31 9.88 -10.30
N ILE A 102 -0.76 10.68 -11.22
CA ILE A 102 -0.53 10.25 -12.61
C ILE A 102 0.37 9.03 -12.61
N ARG A 103 1.56 9.15 -12.02
CA ARG A 103 2.48 8.04 -11.75
C ARG A 103 2.29 7.58 -10.30
N SER A 104 1.93 6.32 -10.10
CA SER A 104 1.63 5.77 -8.78
C SER A 104 2.85 5.81 -7.84
N VAL A 105 2.59 5.79 -6.52
CA VAL A 105 3.66 5.78 -5.50
C VAL A 105 4.54 4.54 -5.63
N SER A 106 3.98 3.40 -6.02
CA SER A 106 4.72 2.15 -6.29
C SER A 106 5.69 2.29 -7.47
N GLN A 107 5.40 3.20 -8.41
CA GLN A 107 6.24 3.53 -9.56
C GLN A 107 7.15 4.76 -9.29
N GLY A 108 7.28 5.19 -8.04
CA GLY A 108 8.13 6.31 -7.64
C GLY A 108 7.44 7.68 -7.69
N GLY A 109 6.12 7.74 -7.89
CA GLY A 109 5.35 8.98 -7.77
C GLY A 109 5.26 9.49 -6.33
N THR A 110 4.95 10.78 -6.15
CA THR A 110 4.76 11.40 -4.84
C THR A 110 3.60 12.38 -4.88
N GLY A 111 2.84 12.49 -3.77
CA GLY A 111 1.79 13.49 -3.60
C GLY A 111 2.30 14.91 -3.28
N LYS A 112 3.62 15.12 -3.27
CA LYS A 112 4.23 16.44 -3.07
C LYS A 112 4.48 17.19 -4.39
N ASP A 113 4.43 16.47 -5.49
CA ASP A 113 4.61 16.99 -6.85
C ASP A 113 3.22 17.16 -7.47
N ILE A 114 2.79 18.41 -7.57
CA ILE A 114 1.45 18.75 -8.08
C ILE A 114 1.29 18.39 -9.55
N ASP A 115 2.40 18.42 -10.32
CA ASP A 115 2.41 18.01 -11.73
C ASP A 115 2.21 16.51 -11.89
N ASN A 116 2.47 15.74 -10.84
CA ASN A 116 2.16 14.31 -10.78
C ASN A 116 0.74 14.01 -10.28
N LEU A 117 -0.09 15.03 -10.04
CA LEU A 117 -1.48 14.86 -9.60
C LEU A 117 -2.44 15.20 -10.72
N GLN A 118 -3.63 14.61 -10.69
CA GLN A 118 -4.71 14.81 -11.65
C GLN A 118 -6.08 14.70 -11.01
N CYS A 119 -7.07 15.37 -11.59
CA CYS A 119 -8.46 15.24 -11.23
C CYS A 119 -9.08 14.00 -11.89
N LEU A 120 -9.64 13.07 -11.12
CA LEU A 120 -10.37 11.92 -11.62
C LEU A 120 -11.74 11.83 -10.99
N CYS A 121 -12.75 11.37 -11.76
CA CYS A 121 -13.99 10.94 -11.14
C CYS A 121 -13.77 9.64 -10.36
N TRP A 122 -14.58 9.41 -9.34
CA TRP A 122 -14.54 8.23 -8.48
C TRP A 122 -14.43 6.91 -9.29
N ARG A 123 -15.21 6.79 -10.37
CA ARG A 123 -15.23 5.58 -11.20
C ARG A 123 -13.90 5.31 -11.89
N CYS A 124 -13.30 6.35 -12.50
CA CYS A 124 -12.00 6.24 -13.18
C CYS A 124 -10.88 5.98 -12.17
N ASN A 125 -10.89 6.65 -11.01
CA ASN A 125 -9.90 6.43 -9.97
C ASN A 125 -9.93 4.97 -9.46
N ARG A 126 -11.11 4.39 -9.22
CA ARG A 126 -11.24 2.97 -8.83
C ARG A 126 -10.79 2.00 -9.92
N LYS A 127 -11.08 2.30 -11.20
CA LYS A 127 -10.59 1.48 -12.32
C LYS A 127 -9.07 1.55 -12.46
N LYS A 128 -8.48 2.73 -12.27
CA LYS A 128 -7.03 2.93 -12.35
C LYS A 128 -6.30 2.19 -11.24
N GLY A 129 -6.74 2.33 -10.00
CA GLY A 129 -6.07 1.74 -8.84
C GLY A 129 -4.60 2.16 -8.76
N GLY A 130 -3.75 1.30 -8.20
CA GLY A 130 -2.32 1.60 -8.03
C GLY A 130 -1.40 1.15 -9.16
N GLY A 131 -1.90 0.53 -10.21
CA GLY A 131 -1.06 -0.16 -11.20
C GLY A 131 -1.32 0.15 -12.67
N ARG A 132 -2.44 0.81 -13.01
CA ARG A 132 -2.79 1.10 -14.42
C ARG A 132 -2.43 2.52 -14.82
N THR A 133 -2.11 2.72 -16.10
CA THR A 133 -1.98 4.06 -16.70
C THR A 133 -3.35 4.62 -17.10
N ASN A 134 -3.40 5.92 -17.39
CA ASN A 134 -4.63 6.57 -17.87
C ASN A 134 -5.11 5.95 -19.19
N GLU A 135 -4.19 5.65 -20.12
CA GLU A 135 -4.48 5.02 -21.40
C GLU A 135 -5.14 3.65 -21.21
N GLN A 136 -4.56 2.81 -20.35
CA GLN A 136 -5.14 1.50 -20.06
C GLN A 136 -6.57 1.58 -19.52
N VAL A 137 -6.87 2.60 -18.68
CA VAL A 137 -8.24 2.79 -18.16
C VAL A 137 -9.16 3.31 -19.26
N ARG A 138 -8.68 4.20 -20.14
CA ARG A 138 -9.44 4.72 -21.28
C ARG A 138 -9.82 3.59 -22.23
N ASP A 139 -8.85 2.75 -22.61
CA ASP A 139 -9.08 1.57 -23.46
C ASP A 139 -10.13 0.63 -22.86
N MET A 140 -10.10 0.42 -21.53
CA MET A 140 -11.10 -0.38 -20.82
C MET A 140 -12.51 0.22 -20.87
N ILE A 141 -12.62 1.55 -20.88
CA ILE A 141 -13.90 2.25 -20.97
C ILE A 141 -14.43 2.15 -22.41
N ASP A 142 -13.58 2.40 -23.39
CA ASP A 142 -13.93 2.38 -24.82
C ASP A 142 -14.35 0.96 -25.24
N TYR A 143 -13.60 -0.07 -24.86
CA TYR A 143 -13.98 -1.45 -25.07
C TYR A 143 -15.33 -1.82 -24.43
N GLY A 144 -15.57 -1.36 -23.19
CA GLY A 144 -16.83 -1.60 -22.51
C GLY A 144 -18.03 -0.92 -23.21
N ILE A 145 -17.84 0.29 -23.73
CA ILE A 145 -18.85 1.00 -24.52
C ILE A 145 -19.13 0.24 -25.83
N GLU A 146 -18.07 -0.12 -26.57
CA GLU A 146 -18.21 -0.86 -27.83
C GLU A 146 -18.89 -2.21 -27.62
N TYR A 147 -18.55 -2.94 -26.53
CA TYR A 147 -19.22 -4.19 -26.18
C TYR A 147 -20.71 -4.00 -25.90
N LEU A 148 -21.10 -2.93 -25.19
CA LEU A 148 -22.50 -2.62 -24.91
C LEU A 148 -23.29 -2.31 -26.23
N TYR A 149 -22.71 -1.53 -27.14
CA TYR A 149 -23.33 -1.21 -28.42
C TYR A 149 -23.51 -2.44 -29.31
N ARG A 150 -22.53 -3.36 -29.33
CA ARG A 150 -22.61 -4.59 -30.15
C ARG A 150 -23.62 -5.61 -29.62
N ASN A 151 -23.92 -5.61 -28.33
CA ASN A 151 -24.80 -6.60 -27.69
C ASN A 151 -26.15 -6.01 -27.27
N GLN A 152 -26.49 -4.81 -27.71
CA GLN A 152 -27.85 -4.27 -27.61
C GLN A 152 -28.67 -4.79 -28.79
N ASP A 153 -29.04 -6.07 -28.72
CA ASP A 153 -30.15 -6.60 -29.51
C ASP A 153 -31.44 -6.06 -28.89
N PHE A 154 -32.00 -5.00 -29.49
CA PHE A 154 -33.34 -4.51 -29.22
C PHE A 154 -34.34 -5.31 -30.07
#